data_f8c49107a065d25cd1ea3d9168f7c528
#
_entry.id   f8c49107a065d25cd1ea3d9168f7c528
#
_cell.length_a   1.000
_cell.length_b   1.000
_cell.length_c   1.000
_cell.angle_alpha   90.00
_cell.angle_beta   90.00
_cell.angle_gamma   90.00
#
_symmetry.space_group_name_H-M   'P 1'
#
loop_
_entity.id
_entity.type
_entity.pdbx_description
1 polymer ?
#
loop_
_entity_poly.entity_id
_entity_poly.type
_entity_poly.pdbx_seq_one_letter_code
_entity_poly.pdbx_strand_id
1 'polypeptide(L)'
;DGTIRIEAERITPPEKQNKFLKLPIIRGVVNFFSSLVVGTKILMRSAEVYGGDDEEEPSKFEKWLAKTFKIDVMDVVLFFGVALGLVFSIALFFILPTILGNLFGKAFPDLRVVRNLIEGLIRIAIFIGYILFTSLLKDIKRTYMYHGAEHKTITCYEKGLDLTVENVKKCRRVHDRCGTTFMFFVMIVSILVYSVFGAIFPQINENIWLRILSRVVLLPLIAGLSYELLKLLAKTESPLVLPLKLPGLLLQKLTTKEPDDGMMEVAIAAFEKVLKMDENPDEPVCKFVCPEKVSVVTDKLKKDFSAAGIDESDAEWIVSIVSRMKRSELGGDKKLKSSEIDKINELAAQRLTGKPLCYVLGNCDFYGYEIKVDERVLIPRPETEELVSEVLKVASRDKTVLDLCTGSGAIALVISKKSGAKVVATDISEGALEVAKENFKLFDADIKTELIDLYGDIDDKFDIIVSNPPYIKTSDMDGLDDVVKNYEPHLALDGGADGLDFYRRICAGAKARLNDGGMIFLEVGAGQANDVKKMLDEEFNVEIIKDISGVDRIIRAELK
;
A
#
# COMPACT_ATOMS: atom_id res chain seq x y z
N ASP A 1 1.75 -8.09 4.28
CA ASP A 1 3.20 -7.93 4.40
C ASP A 1 3.64 -7.59 5.84
N GLY A 2 2.72 -7.23 6.74
CA GLY A 2 3.00 -6.86 8.13
C GLY A 2 3.44 -5.39 8.33
N THR A 3 3.45 -4.58 7.28
CA THR A 3 3.84 -3.17 7.37
C THR A 3 2.72 -2.33 7.98
N ILE A 4 3.03 -1.54 9.02
CA ILE A 4 2.09 -0.58 9.62
C ILE A 4 2.25 0.77 8.94
N ARG A 5 1.17 1.30 8.38
CA ARG A 5 1.12 2.64 7.79
C ARG A 5 0.26 3.55 8.66
N ILE A 6 0.67 4.80 8.83
CA ILE A 6 0.00 5.76 9.71
C ILE A 6 -0.34 7.02 8.93
N GLU A 7 -1.62 7.37 8.89
CA GLU A 7 -2.08 8.71 8.50
C GLU A 7 -2.17 9.59 9.73
N ALA A 8 -1.61 10.79 9.67
CA ALA A 8 -1.58 11.72 10.79
C ALA A 8 -1.90 13.14 10.30
N GLU A 9 -2.79 13.83 11.00
CA GLU A 9 -3.20 15.21 10.75
C GLU A 9 -3.19 16.02 12.04
N ARG A 10 -2.75 17.28 11.96
CA ARG A 10 -2.80 18.21 13.12
C ARG A 10 -4.19 18.81 13.23
N ILE A 11 -4.79 18.68 14.40
CA ILE A 11 -6.10 19.26 14.71
C ILE A 11 -5.90 20.39 15.72
N THR A 12 -6.37 21.59 15.37
CA THR A 12 -6.37 22.71 16.31
C THR A 12 -7.66 22.68 17.15
N PRO A 13 -7.58 22.45 18.47
CA PRO A 13 -8.76 22.42 19.32
C PRO A 13 -9.50 23.76 19.27
N PRO A 14 -10.85 23.78 19.20
CA PRO A 14 -11.65 25.00 19.15
C PRO A 14 -11.38 25.97 20.32
N GLU A 15 -11.04 25.44 21.48
CA GLU A 15 -10.71 26.21 22.67
C GLU A 15 -9.48 27.12 22.49
N LYS A 16 -8.55 26.77 21.59
CA LYS A 16 -7.38 27.60 21.30
C LYS A 16 -7.73 28.80 20.43
N GLN A 17 -8.86 28.77 19.71
CA GLN A 17 -9.24 29.78 18.73
C GLN A 17 -10.00 30.98 19.36
N ASN A 18 -10.82 30.75 20.43
CA ASN A 18 -11.63 31.82 21.02
C ASN A 18 -11.76 31.66 22.55
N LYS A 19 -11.55 32.75 23.28
CA LYS A 19 -11.66 32.79 24.76
C LYS A 19 -13.07 32.45 25.26
N PHE A 20 -14.13 32.81 24.54
CA PHE A 20 -15.53 32.51 24.90
C PHE A 20 -15.80 30.99 24.92
N LEU A 21 -15.16 30.23 24.03
CA LEU A 21 -15.28 28.76 23.96
C LEU A 21 -14.60 28.03 25.14
N LYS A 22 -13.85 28.77 25.99
CA LYS A 22 -13.24 28.23 27.23
C LYS A 22 -14.17 28.23 28.44
N LEU A 23 -15.30 28.92 28.35
CA LEU A 23 -16.25 29.00 29.46
C LEU A 23 -16.79 27.60 29.81
N PRO A 24 -16.97 27.29 31.13
CA PRO A 24 -17.59 26.05 31.54
C PRO A 24 -18.93 25.82 30.85
N ILE A 25 -19.30 24.58 30.64
CA ILE A 25 -20.47 24.12 29.86
C ILE A 25 -20.32 24.40 28.35
N ILE A 26 -19.99 25.63 27.91
CA ILE A 26 -19.82 25.98 26.47
C ILE A 26 -18.69 25.14 25.86
N ARG A 27 -17.55 25.05 26.56
CA ARG A 27 -16.44 24.20 26.08
C ARG A 27 -16.85 22.72 25.98
N GLY A 28 -17.68 22.24 26.91
CA GLY A 28 -18.19 20.87 26.88
C GLY A 28 -19.09 20.61 25.65
N VAL A 29 -19.98 21.57 25.33
CA VAL A 29 -20.82 21.52 24.15
C VAL A 29 -19.96 21.52 22.87
N VAL A 30 -19.04 22.47 22.78
CA VAL A 30 -18.18 22.63 21.60
C VAL A 30 -17.29 21.40 21.39
N ASN A 31 -16.68 20.91 22.46
CA ASN A 31 -15.83 19.70 22.37
C ASN A 31 -16.64 18.46 21.99
N PHE A 32 -17.86 18.32 22.50
CA PHE A 32 -18.73 17.21 22.11
C PHE A 32 -19.05 17.23 20.62
N PHE A 33 -19.50 18.36 20.08
CA PHE A 33 -19.81 18.48 18.66
C PHE A 33 -18.57 18.39 17.79
N SER A 34 -17.45 19.00 18.20
CA SER A 34 -16.18 18.90 17.50
C SER A 34 -15.69 17.45 17.43
N SER A 35 -15.74 16.72 18.54
CA SER A 35 -15.35 15.30 18.57
C SER A 35 -16.25 14.43 17.70
N LEU A 36 -17.55 14.73 17.65
CA LEU A 36 -18.49 14.03 16.78
C LEU A 36 -18.14 14.25 15.30
N VAL A 37 -17.93 15.51 14.89
CA VAL A 37 -17.59 15.87 13.50
C VAL A 37 -16.24 15.29 13.10
N VAL A 38 -15.21 15.47 13.95
CA VAL A 38 -13.86 14.96 13.68
C VAL A 38 -13.85 13.42 13.66
N GLY A 39 -14.51 12.79 14.63
CA GLY A 39 -14.61 11.33 14.68
C GLY A 39 -15.33 10.74 13.48
N THR A 40 -16.43 11.36 13.03
CA THR A 40 -17.13 10.94 11.81
C THR A 40 -16.24 11.09 10.58
N LYS A 41 -15.53 12.23 10.44
CA LYS A 41 -14.58 12.46 9.34
C LYS A 41 -13.48 11.41 9.31
N ILE A 42 -12.91 11.05 10.47
CA ILE A 42 -11.85 10.01 10.56
C ILE A 42 -12.41 8.64 10.20
N LEU A 43 -13.63 8.30 10.66
CA LEU A 43 -14.27 7.02 10.32
C LEU A 43 -14.57 6.92 8.82
N MET A 44 -15.10 7.99 8.21
CA MET A 44 -15.32 8.05 6.75
C MET A 44 -13.99 7.90 6.01
N ARG A 45 -12.94 8.61 6.45
CA ARG A 45 -11.61 8.51 5.86
C ARG A 45 -11.03 7.10 5.99
N SER A 46 -11.22 6.45 7.13
CA SER A 46 -10.81 5.06 7.34
C SER A 46 -11.54 4.10 6.40
N ALA A 47 -12.84 4.31 6.17
CA ALA A 47 -13.62 3.50 5.23
C ALA A 47 -13.14 3.69 3.78
N GLU A 48 -12.83 4.94 3.36
CA GLU A 48 -12.27 5.24 2.04
C GLU A 48 -10.94 4.52 1.80
N VAL A 49 -10.02 4.56 2.79
CA VAL A 49 -8.68 3.94 2.68
C VAL A 49 -8.77 2.42 2.73
N TYR A 50 -9.69 1.86 3.52
CA TYR A 50 -9.88 0.42 3.62
C TYR A 50 -10.37 -0.18 2.28
N GLY A 51 -11.16 0.56 1.50
CA GLY A 51 -11.68 0.22 0.18
C GLY A 51 -12.07 -1.25 0.11
N GLY A 52 -13.25 -1.63 0.56
CA GLY A 52 -13.63 -3.03 0.70
C GLY A 52 -13.55 -3.80 -0.62
N ASP A 53 -12.94 -4.98 -0.58
CA ASP A 53 -12.96 -5.95 -1.69
C ASP A 53 -14.39 -6.48 -1.96
N ASP A 54 -15.35 -6.17 -1.06
CA ASP A 54 -16.75 -6.55 -1.08
C ASP A 54 -17.69 -5.33 -1.25
N GLU A 55 -17.36 -4.36 -2.12
CA GLU A 55 -18.33 -3.33 -2.48
C GLU A 55 -19.50 -4.00 -3.20
N GLU A 56 -20.62 -4.23 -2.49
CA GLU A 56 -21.91 -4.50 -3.12
C GLU A 56 -22.15 -3.41 -4.16
N GLU A 57 -22.50 -3.80 -5.39
CA GLU A 57 -22.78 -2.81 -6.44
C GLU A 57 -23.82 -1.80 -5.94
N PRO A 58 -23.54 -0.48 -6.02
CA PRO A 58 -24.48 0.53 -5.58
C PRO A 58 -25.85 0.33 -6.23
N SER A 59 -26.90 0.47 -5.44
CA SER A 59 -28.27 0.28 -5.89
C SER A 59 -28.63 1.26 -7.04
N LYS A 60 -29.61 0.90 -7.85
CA LYS A 60 -30.10 1.77 -8.93
C LYS A 60 -30.55 3.15 -8.41
N PHE A 61 -31.05 3.21 -7.18
CA PHE A 61 -31.48 4.45 -6.52
C PHE A 61 -30.28 5.33 -6.17
N GLU A 62 -29.22 4.77 -5.60
CA GLU A 62 -27.98 5.49 -5.26
C GLU A 62 -27.27 6.02 -6.51
N LYS A 63 -27.19 5.20 -7.59
CA LYS A 63 -26.67 5.63 -8.90
C LYS A 63 -27.49 6.78 -9.49
N TRP A 64 -28.82 6.75 -9.35
CA TRP A 64 -29.71 7.82 -9.81
C TRP A 64 -29.52 9.12 -9.02
N LEU A 65 -29.39 9.02 -7.68
CA LEU A 65 -29.18 10.17 -6.80
C LEU A 65 -27.81 10.83 -7.09
N ALA A 66 -26.76 10.05 -7.17
CA ALA A 66 -25.41 10.52 -7.48
C ALA A 66 -25.39 11.29 -8.82
N LYS A 67 -26.05 10.75 -9.85
CA LYS A 67 -26.17 11.40 -11.16
C LYS A 67 -26.97 12.72 -11.09
N THR A 68 -28.02 12.75 -10.26
CA THR A 68 -28.89 13.93 -10.14
C THR A 68 -28.20 15.09 -9.43
N PHE A 69 -27.48 14.81 -8.36
CA PHE A 69 -26.79 15.82 -7.54
C PHE A 69 -25.33 16.06 -7.96
N LYS A 70 -24.80 15.33 -8.95
CA LYS A 70 -23.38 15.38 -9.39
C LYS A 70 -22.39 15.16 -8.24
N ILE A 71 -22.71 14.23 -7.34
CA ILE A 71 -21.92 13.85 -6.17
C ILE A 71 -21.43 12.41 -6.39
N ASP A 72 -20.28 12.03 -5.79
CA ASP A 72 -19.81 10.65 -5.86
C ASP A 72 -20.86 9.70 -5.23
N VAL A 73 -21.01 8.51 -5.81
CA VAL A 73 -21.96 7.51 -5.32
C VAL A 73 -21.62 7.10 -3.89
N MET A 74 -20.33 7.04 -3.55
CA MET A 74 -19.88 6.69 -2.21
C MET A 74 -20.28 7.74 -1.17
N ASP A 75 -20.19 9.03 -1.51
CA ASP A 75 -20.63 10.13 -0.63
C ASP A 75 -22.14 10.04 -0.36
N VAL A 76 -22.92 9.64 -1.37
CA VAL A 76 -24.37 9.43 -1.23
C VAL A 76 -24.66 8.27 -0.28
N VAL A 77 -24.01 7.13 -0.45
CA VAL A 77 -24.17 5.95 0.41
C VAL A 77 -23.80 6.28 1.86
N LEU A 78 -22.66 6.94 2.06
CA LEU A 78 -22.21 7.38 3.38
C LEU A 78 -23.18 8.36 4.05
N PHE A 79 -23.67 9.36 3.29
CA PHE A 79 -24.64 10.32 3.81
C PHE A 79 -25.94 9.64 4.26
N PHE A 80 -26.50 8.75 3.43
CA PHE A 80 -27.71 8.01 3.80
C PHE A 80 -27.48 7.04 4.95
N GLY A 81 -26.33 6.38 5.01
CA GLY A 81 -25.94 5.50 6.12
C GLY A 81 -25.90 6.28 7.45
N VAL A 82 -25.23 7.44 7.47
CA VAL A 82 -25.16 8.30 8.65
C VAL A 82 -26.54 8.86 9.01
N ALA A 83 -27.32 9.34 8.04
CA ALA A 83 -28.64 9.88 8.28
C ALA A 83 -29.60 8.81 8.84
N LEU A 84 -29.60 7.61 8.25
CA LEU A 84 -30.41 6.48 8.73
C LEU A 84 -29.99 6.05 10.14
N GLY A 85 -28.67 5.97 10.40
CA GLY A 85 -28.12 5.68 11.73
C GLY A 85 -28.55 6.70 12.77
N LEU A 86 -28.55 7.99 12.42
CA LEU A 86 -29.04 9.06 13.30
C LEU A 86 -30.54 8.93 13.61
N VAL A 87 -31.34 8.70 12.58
CA VAL A 87 -32.81 8.48 12.73
C VAL A 87 -33.07 7.27 13.63
N PHE A 88 -32.37 6.16 13.38
CA PHE A 88 -32.49 4.96 14.20
C PHE A 88 -32.07 5.21 15.65
N SER A 89 -30.99 5.94 15.89
CA SER A 89 -30.51 6.29 17.22
C SER A 89 -31.52 7.16 17.99
N ILE A 90 -32.12 8.15 17.31
CA ILE A 90 -33.18 8.97 17.89
C ILE A 90 -34.41 8.10 18.23
N ALA A 91 -34.82 7.24 17.34
CA ALA A 91 -35.94 6.34 17.58
C ALA A 91 -35.68 5.42 18.79
N LEU A 92 -34.52 4.79 18.84
CA LEU A 92 -34.17 3.81 19.87
C LEU A 92 -33.91 4.44 21.25
N PHE A 93 -33.19 5.57 21.31
CA PHE A 93 -32.76 6.15 22.60
C PHE A 93 -33.61 7.32 23.10
N PHE A 94 -34.44 7.92 22.27
CA PHE A 94 -35.30 9.01 22.66
C PHE A 94 -36.78 8.66 22.55
N ILE A 95 -37.25 8.18 21.40
CA ILE A 95 -38.66 7.93 21.17
C ILE A 95 -39.15 6.69 21.93
N LEU A 96 -38.46 5.56 21.80
CA LEU A 96 -38.87 4.29 22.41
C LEU A 96 -38.94 4.38 23.95
N PRO A 97 -37.92 4.90 24.70
CA PRO A 97 -38.03 5.08 26.14
C PRO A 97 -39.17 5.99 26.56
N THR A 98 -39.45 7.03 25.74
CA THR A 98 -40.55 7.97 26.03
C THR A 98 -41.91 7.30 25.88
N ILE A 99 -42.08 6.48 24.83
CA ILE A 99 -43.33 5.73 24.64
C ILE A 99 -43.55 4.74 25.80
N LEU A 100 -42.50 3.95 26.13
CA LEU A 100 -42.56 2.98 27.22
C LEU A 100 -42.83 3.65 28.59
N GLY A 101 -42.17 4.80 28.85
CA GLY A 101 -42.41 5.59 30.05
C GLY A 101 -43.84 6.17 30.11
N ASN A 102 -44.43 6.54 28.98
CA ASN A 102 -45.82 6.97 28.92
C ASN A 102 -46.81 5.82 29.16
N LEU A 103 -46.55 4.66 28.60
CA LEU A 103 -47.36 3.44 28.83
C LEU A 103 -47.33 3.07 30.30
N PHE A 104 -46.12 3.11 30.93
CA PHE A 104 -45.97 2.88 32.36
C PHE A 104 -46.79 3.91 33.21
N GLY A 105 -46.69 5.21 32.90
CA GLY A 105 -47.43 6.25 33.62
C GLY A 105 -48.94 6.17 33.45
N LYS A 106 -49.45 5.55 32.36
CA LYS A 106 -50.89 5.25 32.22
C LYS A 106 -51.30 4.02 33.00
N ALA A 107 -50.46 2.99 33.07
CA ALA A 107 -50.71 1.76 33.83
C ALA A 107 -50.64 1.97 35.36
N PHE A 108 -49.80 2.90 35.81
CA PHE A 108 -49.57 3.20 37.25
C PHE A 108 -49.68 4.71 37.52
N PRO A 109 -50.91 5.25 37.60
CA PRO A 109 -51.17 6.69 37.76
C PRO A 109 -50.55 7.29 39.02
N ASP A 110 -50.46 6.54 40.10
CA ASP A 110 -49.90 6.97 41.39
C ASP A 110 -48.37 7.18 41.36
N LEU A 111 -47.71 6.57 40.37
CA LEU A 111 -46.24 6.66 40.16
C LEU A 111 -45.82 7.70 39.13
N ARG A 112 -46.69 8.64 38.75
CA ARG A 112 -46.37 9.69 37.76
C ARG A 112 -45.14 10.52 38.09
N VAL A 113 -44.89 10.78 39.38
CA VAL A 113 -43.73 11.55 39.85
C VAL A 113 -42.41 10.88 39.50
N VAL A 114 -42.35 9.54 39.55
CA VAL A 114 -41.15 8.76 39.21
C VAL A 114 -41.05 8.36 37.75
N ARG A 115 -42.01 8.77 36.92
CA ARG A 115 -42.03 8.41 35.48
C ARG A 115 -40.73 8.76 34.75
N ASN A 116 -40.18 9.95 34.98
CA ASN A 116 -38.92 10.38 34.34
C ASN A 116 -37.73 9.51 34.77
N LEU A 117 -37.71 9.08 36.03
CA LEU A 117 -36.68 8.16 36.54
C LEU A 117 -36.81 6.79 35.85
N ILE A 118 -38.01 6.23 35.77
CA ILE A 118 -38.27 4.94 35.14
C ILE A 118 -37.92 5.00 33.65
N GLU A 119 -38.29 6.06 32.97
CA GLU A 119 -37.91 6.28 31.57
C GLU A 119 -36.39 6.36 31.41
N GLY A 120 -35.69 7.01 32.32
CA GLY A 120 -34.22 7.04 32.33
C GLY A 120 -33.60 5.66 32.54
N LEU A 121 -34.16 4.86 33.46
CA LEU A 121 -33.72 3.48 33.69
C LEU A 121 -33.97 2.59 32.44
N ILE A 122 -35.13 2.74 31.80
CA ILE A 122 -35.42 2.04 30.51
C ILE A 122 -34.39 2.45 29.46
N ARG A 123 -34.03 3.73 29.35
CA ARG A 123 -33.02 4.20 28.40
C ARG A 123 -31.66 3.56 28.65
N ILE A 124 -31.23 3.50 29.92
CA ILE A 124 -29.99 2.84 30.32
C ILE A 124 -30.04 1.34 29.94
N ALA A 125 -31.14 0.67 30.22
CA ALA A 125 -31.31 -0.75 29.91
C ALA A 125 -31.26 -1.00 28.39
N ILE A 126 -31.93 -0.17 27.58
CA ILE A 126 -31.88 -0.24 26.11
C ILE A 126 -30.45 -0.01 25.62
N PHE A 127 -29.73 0.97 26.17
CA PHE A 127 -28.36 1.28 25.80
C PHE A 127 -27.40 0.13 26.11
N ILE A 128 -27.49 -0.45 27.30
CA ILE A 128 -26.68 -1.63 27.68
C ILE A 128 -27.01 -2.81 26.77
N GLY A 129 -28.31 -3.06 26.53
CA GLY A 129 -28.76 -4.12 25.62
C GLY A 129 -28.22 -3.92 24.20
N TYR A 130 -28.23 -2.69 23.70
CA TYR A 130 -27.66 -2.34 22.39
C TYR A 130 -26.14 -2.64 22.33
N ILE A 131 -25.37 -2.20 23.34
CA ILE A 131 -23.91 -2.49 23.40
C ILE A 131 -23.65 -3.99 23.46
N LEU A 132 -24.41 -4.75 24.26
CA LEU A 132 -24.27 -6.19 24.36
C LEU A 132 -24.58 -6.84 23.01
N PHE A 133 -25.66 -6.45 22.37
CA PHE A 133 -26.06 -6.99 21.06
C PHE A 133 -24.99 -6.69 19.99
N THR A 134 -24.56 -5.42 19.87
CA THR A 134 -23.55 -5.04 18.88
C THR A 134 -22.19 -5.69 19.15
N SER A 135 -21.84 -5.96 20.42
CA SER A 135 -20.59 -6.66 20.78
C SER A 135 -20.50 -8.11 20.25
N LEU A 136 -21.62 -8.68 19.80
CA LEU A 136 -21.67 -10.02 19.19
C LEU A 136 -21.27 -9.97 17.70
N LEU A 137 -21.37 -8.82 17.05
CA LEU A 137 -20.99 -8.63 15.66
C LEU A 137 -19.44 -8.67 15.55
N LYS A 138 -18.91 -9.42 14.58
CA LYS A 138 -17.45 -9.63 14.43
C LYS A 138 -16.68 -8.33 14.29
N ASP A 139 -17.16 -7.40 13.46
CA ASP A 139 -16.48 -6.13 13.16
C ASP A 139 -16.49 -5.18 14.38
N ILE A 140 -17.64 -5.11 15.07
CA ILE A 140 -17.76 -4.31 16.30
C ILE A 140 -16.90 -4.90 17.42
N LYS A 141 -16.86 -6.24 17.53
CA LYS A 141 -15.96 -6.92 18.47
C LYS A 141 -14.51 -6.58 18.20
N ARG A 142 -14.09 -6.56 16.93
CA ARG A 142 -12.74 -6.18 16.51
C ARG A 142 -12.44 -4.71 16.85
N THR A 143 -13.37 -3.80 16.60
CA THR A 143 -13.27 -2.38 17.01
C THR A 143 -13.08 -2.25 18.53
N TYR A 144 -13.81 -3.04 19.32
CA TYR A 144 -13.64 -3.06 20.78
C TYR A 144 -12.29 -3.65 21.23
N MET A 145 -11.66 -4.51 20.44
CA MET A 145 -10.29 -5.01 20.68
C MET A 145 -9.26 -3.90 20.44
N TYR A 146 -9.37 -3.14 19.36
CA TYR A 146 -8.53 -1.96 19.11
C TYR A 146 -8.69 -0.89 20.19
N HIS A 147 -9.92 -0.62 20.63
CA HIS A 147 -10.19 0.27 21.77
C HIS A 147 -9.52 -0.22 23.07
N GLY A 148 -9.48 -1.55 23.28
CA GLY A 148 -8.71 -2.16 24.36
C GLY A 148 -7.21 -1.97 24.23
N ALA A 149 -6.66 -2.08 23.01
CA ALA A 149 -5.24 -1.84 22.72
C ALA A 149 -4.85 -0.39 23.01
N GLU A 150 -5.65 0.57 22.56
CA GLU A 150 -5.47 2.00 22.83
C GLU A 150 -5.38 2.27 24.33
N HIS A 151 -6.34 1.80 25.13
CA HIS A 151 -6.34 1.99 26.58
C HIS A 151 -5.13 1.38 27.27
N LYS A 152 -4.70 0.19 26.85
CA LYS A 152 -3.50 -0.46 27.38
C LYS A 152 -2.25 0.34 27.06
N THR A 153 -2.12 0.86 25.83
CA THR A 153 -0.99 1.67 25.39
C THR A 153 -0.90 2.97 26.18
N ILE A 154 -2.02 3.71 26.33
CA ILE A 154 -2.09 4.93 27.13
C ILE A 154 -1.72 4.63 28.60
N THR A 155 -2.25 3.54 29.16
CA THR A 155 -1.95 3.15 30.56
C THR A 155 -0.48 2.79 30.74
N CYS A 156 0.16 2.17 29.73
CA CYS A 156 1.59 1.86 29.73
C CYS A 156 2.43 3.13 29.77
N TYR A 157 2.12 4.08 28.91
CA TYR A 157 2.76 5.40 28.85
C TYR A 157 2.60 6.19 30.16
N GLU A 158 1.37 6.28 30.72
CA GLU A 158 1.10 6.98 31.97
C GLU A 158 1.85 6.39 33.18
N LYS A 159 2.22 5.10 33.11
CA LYS A 159 3.06 4.44 34.11
C LYS A 159 4.57 4.65 33.90
N GLY A 160 4.97 5.35 32.83
CA GLY A 160 6.37 5.57 32.49
C GLY A 160 7.10 4.29 32.04
N LEU A 161 6.37 3.30 31.52
CA LEU A 161 6.96 2.07 30.96
C LEU A 161 7.25 2.25 29.47
N ASP A 162 8.27 1.55 28.97
CA ASP A 162 8.57 1.52 27.55
C ASP A 162 7.38 0.95 26.75
N LEU A 163 7.05 1.57 25.61
CA LEU A 163 5.95 1.18 24.75
C LEU A 163 6.33 -0.07 23.93
N THR A 164 6.35 -1.21 24.58
CA THR A 164 6.54 -2.52 23.96
C THR A 164 5.28 -3.35 24.11
N VAL A 165 5.04 -4.26 23.17
CA VAL A 165 3.87 -5.17 23.24
C VAL A 165 3.82 -5.91 24.57
N GLU A 166 5.00 -6.33 25.08
CA GLU A 166 5.09 -7.06 26.34
C GLU A 166 4.63 -6.22 27.55
N ASN A 167 5.01 -4.95 27.62
CA ASN A 167 4.62 -4.04 28.69
C ASN A 167 3.15 -3.62 28.55
N VAL A 168 2.70 -3.30 27.33
CA VAL A 168 1.31 -2.95 27.02
C VAL A 168 0.37 -4.11 27.40
N LYS A 169 0.76 -5.36 27.10
CA LYS A 169 -0.02 -6.56 27.44
C LYS A 169 -0.32 -6.68 28.95
N LYS A 170 0.60 -6.24 29.82
CA LYS A 170 0.45 -6.25 31.29
C LYS A 170 -0.44 -5.12 31.82
N CYS A 171 -0.78 -4.14 30.97
CA CYS A 171 -1.56 -2.98 31.38
C CYS A 171 -3.07 -3.25 31.32
N ARG A 172 -3.84 -2.47 32.11
CA ARG A 172 -5.30 -2.57 32.16
C ARG A 172 -5.95 -1.92 30.92
N ARG A 173 -7.04 -2.52 30.43
CA ARG A 173 -7.84 -2.01 29.30
C ARG A 173 -8.94 -1.01 29.67
N VAL A 174 -9.02 -0.60 30.93
CA VAL A 174 -10.03 0.34 31.43
C VAL A 174 -9.32 1.62 31.84
N HIS A 175 -9.81 2.78 31.35
CA HIS A 175 -9.18 4.07 31.55
C HIS A 175 -10.19 5.14 31.99
N ASP A 176 -9.83 5.99 32.96
CA ASP A 176 -10.76 6.93 33.62
C ASP A 176 -11.24 8.07 32.69
N ARG A 177 -10.52 8.37 31.60
CA ARG A 177 -10.79 9.48 30.66
C ARG A 177 -11.46 9.06 29.36
N CYS A 178 -12.06 7.88 29.30
CA CYS A 178 -12.65 7.36 28.08
C CYS A 178 -14.01 7.99 27.75
N GLY A 179 -14.28 8.21 26.47
CA GLY A 179 -15.55 8.72 25.96
C GLY A 179 -16.77 7.85 26.31
N THR A 180 -16.59 6.54 26.54
CA THR A 180 -17.67 5.65 26.99
C THR A 180 -18.17 6.01 28.39
N THR A 181 -17.29 6.41 29.29
CA THR A 181 -17.65 6.95 30.61
C THR A 181 -18.45 8.25 30.47
N PHE A 182 -18.08 9.10 29.52
CA PHE A 182 -18.84 10.32 29.21
C PHE A 182 -20.29 10.02 28.80
N MET A 183 -20.51 9.03 27.95
CA MET A 183 -21.86 8.62 27.52
C MET A 183 -22.71 8.17 28.70
N PHE A 184 -22.13 7.47 29.67
CA PHE A 184 -22.83 7.12 30.92
C PHE A 184 -23.24 8.34 31.73
N PHE A 185 -22.34 9.33 31.87
CA PHE A 185 -22.67 10.58 32.55
C PHE A 185 -23.76 11.38 31.83
N VAL A 186 -23.75 11.41 30.51
CA VAL A 186 -24.82 12.02 29.69
C VAL A 186 -26.18 11.40 30.04
N MET A 187 -26.25 10.09 30.23
CA MET A 187 -27.51 9.43 30.61
C MET A 187 -27.96 9.82 32.00
N ILE A 188 -27.08 9.81 33.00
CA ILE A 188 -27.42 10.19 34.38
C ILE A 188 -27.84 11.66 34.47
N VAL A 189 -27.00 12.56 33.91
CA VAL A 189 -27.32 14.00 33.89
C VAL A 189 -28.62 14.26 33.15
N SER A 190 -28.91 13.53 32.08
CA SER A 190 -30.17 13.67 31.35
C SER A 190 -31.40 13.33 32.20
N ILE A 191 -31.31 12.28 33.04
CA ILE A 191 -32.39 11.91 33.97
C ILE A 191 -32.66 13.06 34.93
N LEU A 192 -31.60 13.62 35.52
CA LEU A 192 -31.70 14.72 36.48
C LEU A 192 -32.28 15.99 35.82
N VAL A 193 -31.71 16.40 34.70
CA VAL A 193 -32.13 17.60 33.97
C VAL A 193 -33.59 17.47 33.51
N TYR A 194 -33.99 16.33 32.93
CA TYR A 194 -35.37 16.14 32.48
C TYR A 194 -36.35 16.03 33.65
N SER A 195 -35.94 15.49 34.80
CA SER A 195 -36.79 15.44 35.98
C SER A 195 -37.02 16.84 36.57
N VAL A 196 -35.96 17.64 36.70
CA VAL A 196 -36.06 19.03 37.15
C VAL A 196 -36.89 19.88 36.18
N PHE A 197 -36.58 19.79 34.90
CA PHE A 197 -37.27 20.55 33.85
C PHE A 197 -38.75 20.19 33.77
N GLY A 198 -39.09 18.91 33.85
CA GLY A 198 -40.48 18.45 33.90
C GLY A 198 -41.23 18.81 35.17
N ALA A 199 -40.54 19.04 36.32
CA ALA A 199 -41.14 19.56 37.52
C ALA A 199 -41.43 21.07 37.42
N ILE A 200 -40.56 21.84 36.78
CA ILE A 200 -40.74 23.29 36.56
C ILE A 200 -41.84 23.57 35.51
N PHE A 201 -41.92 22.74 34.45
CA PHE A 201 -42.85 22.90 33.35
C PHE A 201 -43.77 21.67 33.19
N PRO A 202 -44.75 21.46 34.06
CA PRO A 202 -45.60 20.26 34.03
C PRO A 202 -46.36 20.05 32.71
N GLN A 203 -46.70 21.11 31.98
CA GLN A 203 -47.39 21.07 30.69
C GLN A 203 -46.62 20.29 29.61
N ILE A 204 -45.28 20.27 29.68
CA ILE A 204 -44.43 19.51 28.78
C ILE A 204 -44.63 18.01 28.97
N ASN A 205 -44.94 17.58 30.20
CA ASN A 205 -45.18 16.18 30.51
C ASN A 205 -46.51 15.65 29.96
N GLU A 206 -47.45 16.52 29.62
CA GLU A 206 -48.78 16.17 29.10
C GLU A 206 -48.77 15.94 27.57
N ASN A 207 -47.91 16.66 26.84
CA ASN A 207 -47.78 16.54 25.39
C ASN A 207 -46.50 15.80 24.98
N ILE A 208 -46.69 14.65 24.28
CA ILE A 208 -45.57 13.82 23.87
C ILE A 208 -44.58 14.52 22.92
N TRP A 209 -45.10 15.37 22.04
CA TRP A 209 -44.27 16.10 21.06
C TRP A 209 -43.45 17.20 21.73
N LEU A 210 -44.03 17.97 22.64
CA LEU A 210 -43.29 18.95 23.43
C LEU A 210 -42.22 18.28 24.29
N ARG A 211 -42.51 17.10 24.76
CA ARG A 211 -41.58 16.30 25.58
C ARG A 211 -40.40 15.81 24.76
N ILE A 212 -40.63 15.32 23.53
CA ILE A 212 -39.56 14.94 22.62
C ILE A 212 -38.69 16.17 22.22
N LEU A 213 -39.38 17.27 21.84
CA LEU A 213 -38.70 18.51 21.47
C LEU A 213 -37.81 19.05 22.59
N SER A 214 -38.33 19.11 23.85
CA SER A 214 -37.58 19.59 25.00
C SER A 214 -36.29 18.77 25.21
N ARG A 215 -36.32 17.46 24.95
CA ARG A 215 -35.15 16.60 25.09
C ARG A 215 -34.05 16.89 24.07
N VAL A 216 -34.45 17.17 22.83
CA VAL A 216 -33.50 17.56 21.78
C VAL A 216 -32.90 18.94 22.11
N VAL A 217 -33.73 19.90 22.52
CA VAL A 217 -33.26 21.26 22.86
C VAL A 217 -32.34 21.28 24.08
N LEU A 218 -32.59 20.43 25.09
CA LEU A 218 -31.74 20.34 26.29
C LEU A 218 -30.47 19.51 26.08
N LEU A 219 -30.32 18.80 24.97
CA LEU A 219 -29.16 17.94 24.71
C LEU A 219 -27.80 18.67 24.80
N PRO A 220 -27.62 19.88 24.23
CA PRO A 220 -26.37 20.64 24.39
C PRO A 220 -26.04 20.94 25.84
N LEU A 221 -27.03 21.37 26.62
CA LEU A 221 -26.85 21.65 28.05
C LEU A 221 -26.41 20.40 28.84
N ILE A 222 -27.08 19.28 28.56
CA ILE A 222 -26.75 17.97 29.17
C ILE A 222 -25.32 17.54 28.80
N ALA A 223 -24.93 17.68 27.52
CA ALA A 223 -23.58 17.37 27.09
C ALA A 223 -22.52 18.24 27.78
N GLY A 224 -22.78 19.56 27.88
CA GLY A 224 -21.91 20.48 28.57
C GLY A 224 -21.73 20.17 30.07
N LEU A 225 -22.82 19.90 30.78
CA LEU A 225 -22.80 19.52 32.20
C LEU A 225 -22.08 18.19 32.41
N SER A 226 -22.34 17.21 31.56
CA SER A 226 -21.71 15.88 31.61
C SER A 226 -20.19 15.97 31.38
N TYR A 227 -19.75 16.83 30.49
CA TYR A 227 -18.33 17.08 30.22
C TYR A 227 -17.63 17.69 31.45
N GLU A 228 -18.25 18.70 32.08
CA GLU A 228 -17.69 19.32 33.28
C GLU A 228 -17.63 18.31 34.45
N LEU A 229 -18.66 17.49 34.59
CA LEU A 229 -18.70 16.43 35.62
C LEU A 229 -17.58 15.40 35.36
N LEU A 230 -17.43 14.93 34.14
CA LEU A 230 -16.35 14.00 33.79
C LEU A 230 -14.97 14.59 34.06
N LYS A 231 -14.75 15.85 33.69
CA LYS A 231 -13.50 16.58 33.93
C LYS A 231 -13.18 16.75 35.39
N LEU A 232 -14.19 17.02 36.22
CA LEU A 232 -14.06 17.12 37.66
C LEU A 232 -13.68 15.76 38.27
N LEU A 233 -14.39 14.71 37.89
CA LEU A 233 -14.15 13.35 38.38
C LEU A 233 -12.79 12.80 37.93
N ALA A 234 -12.35 13.11 36.70
CA ALA A 234 -11.04 12.66 36.16
C ALA A 234 -9.85 13.30 36.93
N LYS A 235 -10.03 14.49 37.50
CA LYS A 235 -9.00 15.18 38.31
C LYS A 235 -8.93 14.71 39.76
N THR A 236 -9.97 14.01 40.23
CA THR A 236 -10.11 13.65 41.64
C THR A 236 -9.69 12.20 41.86
N GLU A 237 -8.64 11.97 42.64
CA GLU A 237 -8.11 10.63 42.97
C GLU A 237 -8.72 10.08 44.31
N SER A 238 -9.63 10.81 44.94
CA SER A 238 -10.23 10.40 46.18
C SER A 238 -11.05 9.10 46.07
N PRO A 239 -10.89 8.13 46.97
CA PRO A 239 -11.70 6.90 47.00
C PRO A 239 -13.20 7.15 47.09
N LEU A 240 -13.61 8.31 47.65
CA LEU A 240 -15.02 8.70 47.78
C LEU A 240 -15.71 8.93 46.44
N VAL A 241 -14.93 9.15 45.35
CA VAL A 241 -15.46 9.39 44.01
C VAL A 241 -15.56 8.09 43.21
N LEU A 242 -14.93 7.00 43.68
CA LEU A 242 -14.93 5.69 43.01
C LEU A 242 -16.34 5.16 42.74
N PRO A 243 -17.32 5.23 43.64
CA PRO A 243 -18.69 4.77 43.36
C PRO A 243 -19.35 5.50 42.19
N LEU A 244 -19.01 6.78 41.96
CA LEU A 244 -19.51 7.55 40.82
C LEU A 244 -18.83 7.16 39.51
N LYS A 245 -17.55 6.78 39.56
CA LYS A 245 -16.80 6.33 38.37
C LYS A 245 -17.12 4.87 37.97
N LEU A 246 -17.43 4.02 38.97
CA LEU A 246 -17.56 2.58 38.82
C LEU A 246 -18.52 2.14 37.70
N PRO A 247 -19.74 2.73 37.57
CA PRO A 247 -20.64 2.31 36.50
C PRO A 247 -20.07 2.60 35.08
N GLY A 248 -19.40 3.75 34.92
CA GLY A 248 -18.71 4.08 33.67
C GLY A 248 -17.57 3.10 33.36
N LEU A 249 -16.78 2.73 34.36
CA LEU A 249 -15.71 1.73 34.23
C LEU A 249 -16.26 0.32 33.94
N LEU A 250 -17.43 -0.03 34.51
CA LEU A 250 -18.11 -1.29 34.17
C LEU A 250 -18.60 -1.32 32.72
N LEU A 251 -19.12 -0.19 32.22
CA LEU A 251 -19.52 -0.06 30.82
C LEU A 251 -18.33 -0.23 29.87
N GLN A 252 -17.16 0.29 30.23
CA GLN A 252 -15.93 0.10 29.44
C GLN A 252 -15.56 -1.38 29.30
N LYS A 253 -15.81 -2.24 30.28
CA LYS A 253 -15.57 -3.69 30.17
C LYS A 253 -16.39 -4.34 29.04
N LEU A 254 -17.52 -3.74 28.67
CA LEU A 254 -18.35 -4.18 27.56
C LEU A 254 -17.82 -3.66 26.21
N THR A 255 -17.35 -2.40 26.19
CA THR A 255 -16.90 -1.69 24.98
C THR A 255 -15.39 -1.81 24.72
N THR A 256 -14.64 -2.50 25.58
CA THR A 256 -13.25 -2.87 25.34
C THR A 256 -13.10 -4.39 25.45
N LYS A 257 -12.39 -4.99 24.52
CA LYS A 257 -12.06 -6.43 24.53
C LYS A 257 -10.55 -6.60 24.63
N GLU A 258 -10.10 -7.82 24.93
CA GLU A 258 -8.67 -8.12 24.97
C GLU A 258 -8.11 -8.12 23.56
N PRO A 259 -7.12 -7.26 23.23
CA PRO A 259 -6.50 -7.18 21.93
C PRO A 259 -5.49 -8.30 21.71
N ASP A 260 -5.23 -8.63 20.45
CA ASP A 260 -4.07 -9.44 20.05
C ASP A 260 -2.78 -8.58 19.96
N ASP A 261 -1.65 -9.26 19.75
CA ASP A 261 -0.33 -8.61 19.74
C ASP A 261 -0.21 -7.60 18.56
N GLY A 262 -0.72 -7.94 17.36
CA GLY A 262 -0.71 -7.05 16.20
C GLY A 262 -1.56 -5.78 16.41
N MET A 263 -2.70 -5.89 17.09
CA MET A 263 -3.50 -4.72 17.45
C MET A 263 -2.79 -3.80 18.45
N MET A 264 -1.99 -4.37 19.35
CA MET A 264 -1.16 -3.58 20.26
C MET A 264 -0.02 -2.88 19.53
N GLU A 265 0.64 -3.54 18.57
CA GLU A 265 1.65 -2.91 17.70
C GLU A 265 1.08 -1.70 16.95
N VAL A 266 -0.11 -1.84 16.35
CA VAL A 266 -0.80 -0.74 15.66
C VAL A 266 -1.10 0.42 16.62
N ALA A 267 -1.58 0.13 17.83
CA ALA A 267 -1.89 1.15 18.83
C ALA A 267 -0.62 1.87 19.32
N ILE A 268 0.48 1.14 19.54
CA ILE A 268 1.80 1.70 19.90
C ILE A 268 2.29 2.63 18.80
N ALA A 269 2.33 2.15 17.56
CA ALA A 269 2.82 2.92 16.42
C ALA A 269 2.03 4.22 16.22
N ALA A 270 0.68 4.17 16.32
CA ALA A 270 -0.17 5.34 16.23
C ALA A 270 0.09 6.33 17.38
N PHE A 271 0.27 5.83 18.60
CA PHE A 271 0.52 6.66 19.78
C PHE A 271 1.90 7.33 19.73
N GLU A 272 2.94 6.60 19.33
CA GLU A 272 4.29 7.15 19.15
C GLU A 272 4.33 8.24 18.08
N LYS A 273 3.57 8.08 16.99
CA LYS A 273 3.47 9.13 15.95
C LYS A 273 2.87 10.41 16.51
N VAL A 274 1.84 10.31 17.36
CA VAL A 274 1.26 11.47 18.06
C VAL A 274 2.28 12.13 18.97
N LEU A 275 3.02 11.36 19.78
CA LEU A 275 4.07 11.90 20.67
C LEU A 275 5.15 12.65 19.86
N LYS A 276 5.66 12.05 18.77
CA LYS A 276 6.64 12.70 17.89
C LYS A 276 6.11 13.99 17.29
N MET A 277 4.84 14.02 16.90
CA MET A 277 4.19 15.23 16.37
C MET A 277 3.97 16.31 17.43
N ASP A 278 3.76 15.93 18.70
CA ASP A 278 3.62 16.89 19.80
C ASP A 278 4.99 17.47 20.20
N GLU A 279 6.05 16.67 20.17
CA GLU A 279 7.42 17.09 20.47
C GLU A 279 8.03 17.94 19.35
N ASN A 280 7.77 17.58 18.09
CA ASN A 280 8.30 18.27 16.92
C ASN A 280 7.16 18.91 16.09
N PRO A 281 7.00 20.26 16.14
CA PRO A 281 6.02 20.98 15.34
C PRO A 281 6.19 20.80 13.82
N ASP A 282 7.41 20.51 13.36
CA ASP A 282 7.75 20.36 11.95
C ASP A 282 7.64 18.92 11.45
N GLU A 283 7.23 17.97 12.33
CA GLU A 283 6.98 16.58 11.93
C GLU A 283 5.95 16.52 10.79
N PRO A 284 6.26 15.86 9.67
CA PRO A 284 5.42 15.90 8.48
C PRO A 284 4.06 15.25 8.70
N VAL A 285 3.04 15.88 8.13
CA VAL A 285 1.70 15.33 8.02
C VAL A 285 1.71 14.26 6.94
N CYS A 286 1.32 13.04 7.28
CA CYS A 286 1.21 11.92 6.34
C CYS A 286 -0.26 11.69 6.00
N LYS A 287 -0.59 11.70 4.72
CA LYS A 287 -1.93 11.33 4.23
C LYS A 287 -1.83 10.11 3.31
N PHE A 288 -2.72 9.16 3.48
CA PHE A 288 -2.84 8.06 2.55
C PHE A 288 -3.42 8.53 1.22
N VAL A 289 -2.96 7.93 0.15
CA VAL A 289 -3.61 8.08 -1.15
C VAL A 289 -4.90 7.25 -1.11
N CYS A 290 -6.03 7.85 -1.47
CA CYS A 290 -7.30 7.12 -1.54
C CYS A 290 -7.31 6.14 -2.71
N PRO A 291 -8.07 5.03 -2.63
CA PRO A 291 -8.38 4.21 -3.79
C PRO A 291 -8.92 5.06 -4.94
N GLU A 292 -8.30 4.98 -6.10
CA GLU A 292 -8.63 5.78 -7.28
C GLU A 292 -8.81 4.86 -8.49
N LYS A 293 -9.61 5.28 -9.48
CA LYS A 293 -9.83 4.51 -10.70
C LYS A 293 -8.49 4.31 -11.42
N VAL A 294 -8.26 3.10 -11.91
CA VAL A 294 -7.06 2.76 -12.65
C VAL A 294 -6.84 3.69 -13.85
N SER A 295 -7.91 4.06 -14.55
CA SER A 295 -7.83 5.00 -15.68
C SER A 295 -7.30 6.37 -15.27
N VAL A 296 -7.76 6.91 -14.13
CA VAL A 296 -7.33 8.23 -13.64
C VAL A 296 -5.85 8.22 -13.23
N VAL A 297 -5.42 7.16 -12.51
CA VAL A 297 -4.01 7.01 -12.12
C VAL A 297 -3.11 6.86 -13.34
N THR A 298 -3.53 6.04 -14.31
CA THR A 298 -2.77 5.83 -15.56
C THR A 298 -2.66 7.13 -16.37
N ASP A 299 -3.75 7.86 -16.56
CA ASP A 299 -3.77 9.10 -17.34
C ASP A 299 -2.95 10.21 -16.68
N LYS A 300 -2.96 10.28 -15.35
CA LYS A 300 -2.12 11.21 -14.60
C LYS A 300 -0.63 10.86 -14.81
N LEU A 301 -0.26 9.60 -14.63
CA LEU A 301 1.11 9.16 -14.76
C LEU A 301 1.65 9.35 -16.19
N LYS A 302 0.83 9.08 -17.22
CA LYS A 302 1.18 9.38 -18.63
C LYS A 302 1.52 10.85 -18.82
N LYS A 303 0.70 11.77 -18.28
CA LYS A 303 0.96 13.21 -18.37
C LYS A 303 2.25 13.60 -17.68
N ASP A 304 2.53 13.04 -16.50
CA ASP A 304 3.75 13.32 -15.75
C ASP A 304 4.99 12.84 -16.52
N PHE A 305 4.93 11.64 -17.14
CA PHE A 305 6.00 11.08 -17.96
C PHE A 305 6.20 11.86 -19.26
N SER A 306 5.12 12.17 -19.97
CA SER A 306 5.17 12.99 -21.19
C SER A 306 5.79 14.36 -20.94
N ALA A 307 5.46 15.00 -19.80
CA ALA A 307 6.05 16.27 -19.37
C ALA A 307 7.56 16.17 -19.07
N ALA A 308 8.04 15.00 -18.67
CA ALA A 308 9.45 14.69 -18.42
C ALA A 308 10.19 14.14 -19.65
N GLY A 309 9.53 14.03 -20.81
CA GLY A 309 10.12 13.47 -22.04
C GLY A 309 10.26 11.95 -22.00
N ILE A 310 9.53 11.26 -21.13
CA ILE A 310 9.50 9.79 -21.00
C ILE A 310 8.31 9.24 -21.80
N ASP A 311 8.47 8.06 -22.39
CA ASP A 311 7.40 7.40 -23.15
C ASP A 311 6.19 7.11 -22.24
N GLU A 312 5.01 7.50 -22.70
CA GLU A 312 3.74 7.27 -21.98
C GLU A 312 3.43 5.78 -21.76
N SER A 313 3.97 4.90 -22.60
CA SER A 313 3.82 3.46 -22.45
C SER A 313 4.45 2.92 -21.15
N ASP A 314 5.49 3.58 -20.64
CA ASP A 314 6.13 3.20 -19.37
C ASP A 314 5.15 3.33 -18.18
N ALA A 315 4.26 4.33 -18.23
CA ALA A 315 3.18 4.48 -17.24
C ALA A 315 2.23 3.27 -17.26
N GLU A 316 1.85 2.82 -18.46
CA GLU A 316 0.99 1.64 -18.60
C GLU A 316 1.66 0.37 -18.06
N TRP A 317 2.94 0.20 -18.33
CA TRP A 317 3.69 -0.96 -17.82
C TRP A 317 3.75 -0.96 -16.29
N ILE A 318 4.09 0.16 -15.66
CA ILE A 318 4.14 0.26 -14.20
C ILE A 318 2.77 -0.06 -13.59
N VAL A 319 1.70 0.56 -14.10
CA VAL A 319 0.35 0.32 -13.58
C VAL A 319 -0.10 -1.12 -13.82
N SER A 320 0.15 -1.68 -15.01
CA SER A 320 -0.20 -3.05 -15.37
C SER A 320 0.45 -4.08 -14.42
N ILE A 321 1.74 -3.94 -14.16
CA ILE A 321 2.49 -4.86 -13.30
C ILE A 321 2.04 -4.77 -11.85
N VAL A 322 1.89 -3.56 -11.30
CA VAL A 322 1.49 -3.38 -9.90
C VAL A 322 0.05 -3.83 -9.68
N SER A 323 -0.87 -3.50 -10.59
CA SER A 323 -2.29 -3.86 -10.48
C SER A 323 -2.60 -5.29 -10.92
N ARG A 324 -1.65 -5.97 -11.57
CA ARG A 324 -1.82 -7.29 -12.22
C ARG A 324 -2.94 -7.30 -13.26
N MET A 325 -3.17 -6.17 -13.91
CA MET A 325 -4.16 -6.01 -14.98
C MET A 325 -3.48 -5.97 -16.34
N LYS A 326 -4.18 -6.42 -17.37
CA LYS A 326 -3.69 -6.26 -18.74
C LYS A 326 -3.73 -4.79 -19.14
N ARG A 327 -2.78 -4.34 -19.97
CA ARG A 327 -2.74 -2.95 -20.46
C ARG A 327 -4.04 -2.52 -21.13
N SER A 328 -4.72 -3.44 -21.82
CA SER A 328 -6.04 -3.19 -22.43
C SER A 328 -7.18 -2.91 -21.43
N GLU A 329 -6.98 -3.22 -20.15
CA GLU A 329 -7.97 -3.05 -19.08
C GLU A 329 -7.75 -1.76 -18.27
N LEU A 330 -6.65 -1.05 -18.48
CA LEU A 330 -6.27 0.15 -17.71
C LEU A 330 -7.19 1.36 -17.96
N GLY A 331 -7.97 1.36 -19.04
CA GLY A 331 -9.02 2.37 -19.29
C GLY A 331 -10.31 2.16 -18.50
N GLY A 332 -10.39 1.12 -17.66
CA GLY A 332 -11.61 0.75 -16.93
C GLY A 332 -11.86 1.57 -15.65
N ASP A 333 -13.01 1.27 -15.02
CA ASP A 333 -13.45 1.93 -13.79
C ASP A 333 -13.02 1.20 -12.50
N LYS A 334 -12.24 0.12 -12.62
CA LYS A 334 -11.74 -0.60 -11.45
C LYS A 334 -10.89 0.32 -10.58
N LYS A 335 -11.08 0.28 -9.27
CA LYS A 335 -10.30 1.07 -8.32
C LYS A 335 -9.02 0.32 -7.93
N LEU A 336 -7.91 1.04 -7.91
CA LEU A 336 -6.65 0.60 -7.34
C LEU A 336 -6.67 0.82 -5.82
N LYS A 337 -6.09 -0.11 -5.08
CA LYS A 337 -5.90 0.03 -3.63
C LYS A 337 -4.85 1.11 -3.33
N SER A 338 -4.95 1.74 -2.18
CA SER A 338 -3.96 2.74 -1.73
C SER A 338 -2.53 2.21 -1.78
N SER A 339 -2.31 0.94 -1.38
CA SER A 339 -0.99 0.30 -1.44
C SER A 339 -0.46 0.11 -2.87
N GLU A 340 -1.34 -0.13 -3.83
CA GLU A 340 -0.98 -0.24 -5.25
C GLU A 340 -0.60 1.14 -5.80
N ILE A 341 -1.36 2.17 -5.47
CA ILE A 341 -1.07 3.56 -5.89
C ILE A 341 0.25 4.04 -5.28
N ASP A 342 0.50 3.76 -4.00
CA ASP A 342 1.77 4.10 -3.36
C ASP A 342 2.95 3.42 -4.06
N LYS A 343 2.80 2.14 -4.42
CA LYS A 343 3.84 1.40 -5.16
C LYS A 343 4.03 1.95 -6.57
N ILE A 344 2.95 2.30 -7.27
CA ILE A 344 3.00 2.97 -8.58
C ILE A 344 3.77 4.29 -8.47
N ASN A 345 3.46 5.12 -7.45
CA ASN A 345 4.14 6.39 -7.23
C ASN A 345 5.64 6.21 -6.91
N GLU A 346 5.99 5.18 -6.13
CA GLU A 346 7.40 4.83 -5.83
C GLU A 346 8.17 4.49 -7.12
N LEU A 347 7.62 3.58 -7.95
CA LEU A 347 8.24 3.18 -9.20
C LEU A 347 8.29 4.35 -10.20
N ALA A 348 7.22 5.14 -10.26
CA ALA A 348 7.18 6.34 -11.10
C ALA A 348 8.24 7.37 -10.70
N ALA A 349 8.44 7.60 -9.40
CA ALA A 349 9.49 8.49 -8.91
C ALA A 349 10.88 8.02 -9.33
N GLN A 350 11.15 6.70 -9.27
CA GLN A 350 12.40 6.14 -9.77
C GLN A 350 12.55 6.34 -11.28
N ARG A 351 11.48 6.11 -12.07
CA ARG A 351 11.53 6.31 -13.53
C ARG A 351 11.76 7.78 -13.90
N LEU A 352 11.19 8.71 -13.17
CA LEU A 352 11.38 10.16 -13.37
C LEU A 352 12.81 10.64 -13.10
N THR A 353 13.66 9.86 -12.40
CA THR A 353 15.10 10.17 -12.30
C THR A 353 15.87 9.84 -13.57
N GLY A 354 15.23 9.25 -14.59
CA GLY A 354 15.86 8.76 -15.81
C GLY A 354 16.25 7.27 -15.76
N LYS A 355 16.04 6.57 -14.63
CA LYS A 355 16.36 5.14 -14.50
C LYS A 355 15.58 4.31 -15.54
N PRO A 356 16.22 3.36 -16.25
CA PRO A 356 15.55 2.49 -17.24
C PRO A 356 14.34 1.77 -16.64
N LEU A 357 13.26 1.64 -17.41
CA LEU A 357 12.04 0.96 -16.95
C LEU A 357 12.32 -0.46 -16.46
N CYS A 358 13.15 -1.23 -17.18
CA CYS A 358 13.50 -2.60 -16.79
C CYS A 358 14.17 -2.65 -15.40
N TYR A 359 15.04 -1.70 -15.08
CA TYR A 359 15.64 -1.63 -13.74
C TYR A 359 14.68 -1.14 -12.67
N VAL A 360 13.72 -0.27 -13.03
CA VAL A 360 12.65 0.14 -12.10
C VAL A 360 11.73 -1.03 -11.76
N LEU A 361 11.41 -1.86 -12.77
CA LEU A 361 10.56 -3.03 -12.61
C LEU A 361 11.33 -4.24 -12.04
N GLY A 362 12.66 -4.26 -12.20
CA GLY A 362 13.54 -5.36 -11.80
C GLY A 362 13.54 -6.54 -12.77
N ASN A 363 12.89 -6.41 -13.92
CA ASN A 363 12.82 -7.44 -14.95
C ASN A 363 12.68 -6.85 -16.36
N CYS A 364 12.94 -7.67 -17.36
CA CYS A 364 12.82 -7.36 -18.78
C CYS A 364 12.31 -8.60 -19.51
N ASP A 365 11.39 -8.45 -20.45
CA ASP A 365 11.01 -9.54 -21.34
C ASP A 365 12.13 -9.80 -22.35
N PHE A 366 12.52 -11.06 -22.50
CA PHE A 366 13.48 -11.50 -23.50
C PHE A 366 13.06 -12.88 -24.00
N TYR A 367 12.74 -12.97 -25.27
CA TYR A 367 12.30 -14.20 -25.94
C TYR A 367 11.09 -14.87 -25.24
N GLY A 368 10.22 -14.08 -24.59
CA GLY A 368 9.07 -14.53 -23.82
C GLY A 368 9.40 -15.06 -22.42
N TYR A 369 10.59 -14.79 -21.91
CA TYR A 369 11.00 -15.05 -20.53
C TYR A 369 11.15 -13.71 -19.80
N GLU A 370 10.61 -13.62 -18.59
CA GLU A 370 10.76 -12.45 -17.72
C GLU A 370 12.12 -12.50 -17.00
N ILE A 371 13.15 -11.96 -17.64
CA ILE A 371 14.54 -11.99 -17.15
C ILE A 371 14.73 -10.94 -16.07
N LYS A 372 15.21 -11.34 -14.91
CA LYS A 372 15.60 -10.42 -13.84
C LYS A 372 16.81 -9.62 -14.28
N VAL A 373 16.73 -8.28 -14.07
CA VAL A 373 17.80 -7.34 -14.38
C VAL A 373 17.92 -6.25 -13.32
N ASP A 374 19.13 -5.80 -13.08
CA ASP A 374 19.46 -4.62 -12.28
C ASP A 374 20.75 -3.96 -12.80
N GLU A 375 21.23 -2.94 -12.13
CA GLU A 375 22.38 -2.13 -12.55
C GLU A 375 23.70 -2.91 -12.70
N ARG A 376 23.74 -4.19 -12.32
CA ARG A 376 24.90 -5.08 -12.48
C ARG A 376 25.03 -5.67 -13.90
N VAL A 377 23.98 -5.62 -14.72
CA VAL A 377 23.93 -6.29 -16.03
C VAL A 377 23.36 -5.38 -17.10
N LEU A 378 23.80 -5.58 -18.34
CA LEU A 378 23.17 -4.96 -19.50
C LEU A 378 21.71 -5.42 -19.63
N ILE A 379 20.80 -4.50 -19.94
CA ILE A 379 19.41 -4.84 -20.27
C ILE A 379 19.41 -5.61 -21.60
N PRO A 380 18.88 -6.84 -21.65
CA PRO A 380 18.79 -7.59 -22.91
C PRO A 380 18.07 -6.80 -24.01
N ARG A 381 18.65 -6.80 -25.21
CA ARG A 381 18.14 -6.03 -26.35
C ARG A 381 17.30 -6.92 -27.28
N PRO A 382 16.29 -6.38 -27.96
CA PRO A 382 15.49 -7.13 -28.96
C PRO A 382 16.34 -7.72 -30.08
N GLU A 383 17.39 -7.02 -30.52
CA GLU A 383 18.30 -7.49 -31.54
C GLU A 383 19.05 -8.77 -31.15
N THR A 384 19.33 -8.92 -29.85
CA THR A 384 19.96 -10.13 -29.30
C THR A 384 19.04 -11.36 -29.37
N GLU A 385 17.71 -11.17 -29.42
CA GLU A 385 16.77 -12.28 -29.67
C GLU A 385 16.96 -12.88 -31.07
N GLU A 386 17.37 -12.08 -32.06
CA GLU A 386 17.67 -12.57 -33.41
C GLU A 386 18.95 -13.41 -33.42
N LEU A 387 19.98 -13.00 -32.64
CA LEU A 387 21.18 -13.82 -32.44
C LEU A 387 20.79 -15.20 -31.86
N VAL A 388 19.97 -15.22 -30.82
CA VAL A 388 19.47 -16.46 -30.21
C VAL A 388 18.69 -17.29 -31.22
N SER A 389 17.86 -16.66 -32.06
CA SER A 389 17.08 -17.33 -33.08
C SER A 389 17.98 -18.04 -34.13
N GLU A 390 19.12 -17.44 -34.51
CA GLU A 390 20.09 -18.07 -35.39
C GLU A 390 20.78 -19.28 -34.73
N VAL A 391 21.16 -19.15 -33.44
CA VAL A 391 21.74 -20.26 -32.67
C VAL A 391 20.76 -21.43 -32.56
N LEU A 392 19.48 -21.15 -32.30
CA LEU A 392 18.45 -22.18 -32.15
C LEU A 392 18.18 -23.00 -33.41
N LYS A 393 18.60 -22.52 -34.60
CA LYS A 393 18.51 -23.31 -35.87
C LYS A 393 19.45 -24.51 -35.86
N VAL A 394 20.53 -24.45 -35.07
CA VAL A 394 21.60 -25.48 -35.05
C VAL A 394 21.81 -26.11 -33.68
N ALA A 395 21.30 -25.49 -32.62
CA ALA A 395 21.38 -26.00 -31.26
C ALA A 395 20.40 -27.16 -31.05
N SER A 396 20.85 -28.20 -30.36
CA SER A 396 20.05 -29.38 -30.00
C SER A 396 20.56 -30.01 -28.71
N ARG A 397 19.81 -30.98 -28.17
CA ARG A 397 20.06 -31.57 -26.84
C ARG A 397 21.43 -32.27 -26.74
N ASP A 398 21.99 -32.73 -27.84
CA ASP A 398 23.30 -33.37 -27.93
C ASP A 398 24.46 -32.39 -28.11
N LYS A 399 24.17 -31.10 -28.27
CA LYS A 399 25.14 -30.04 -28.44
C LYS A 399 25.57 -29.38 -27.15
N THR A 400 26.83 -28.94 -27.13
CA THR A 400 27.39 -28.10 -26.06
C THR A 400 27.56 -26.67 -26.54
N VAL A 401 27.16 -25.71 -25.71
CA VAL A 401 27.17 -24.28 -26.05
C VAL A 401 27.98 -23.51 -24.99
N LEU A 402 28.85 -22.62 -25.46
CA LEU A 402 29.56 -21.66 -24.62
C LEU A 402 28.99 -20.25 -24.88
N ASP A 403 28.42 -19.64 -23.87
CA ASP A 403 27.95 -18.24 -23.90
C ASP A 403 28.98 -17.34 -23.20
N LEU A 404 29.67 -16.53 -24.00
CA LEU A 404 30.70 -15.58 -23.52
C LEU A 404 30.07 -14.21 -23.28
N CYS A 405 30.47 -13.55 -22.19
CA CYS A 405 29.91 -12.27 -21.76
C CYS A 405 28.40 -12.38 -21.52
N THR A 406 28.01 -13.37 -20.71
CA THR A 406 26.62 -13.80 -20.54
C THR A 406 25.70 -12.73 -19.91
N GLY A 407 26.27 -11.75 -19.17
CA GLY A 407 25.52 -10.69 -18.50
C GLY A 407 24.42 -11.24 -17.57
N SER A 408 23.17 -10.94 -17.88
CA SER A 408 22.01 -11.46 -17.14
C SER A 408 21.74 -12.95 -17.33
N GLY A 409 22.48 -13.62 -18.23
CA GLY A 409 22.26 -15.01 -18.59
C GLY A 409 21.13 -15.22 -19.61
N ALA A 410 20.61 -14.17 -20.23
CA ALA A 410 19.45 -14.23 -21.11
C ALA A 410 19.67 -15.17 -22.31
N ILE A 411 20.81 -15.05 -23.01
CA ILE A 411 21.18 -15.89 -24.16
C ILE A 411 21.27 -17.35 -23.71
N ALA A 412 22.08 -17.63 -22.69
CA ALA A 412 22.31 -18.97 -22.16
C ALA A 412 20.98 -19.65 -21.74
N LEU A 413 20.14 -18.91 -21.01
CA LEU A 413 18.84 -19.40 -20.54
C LEU A 413 17.94 -19.84 -21.70
N VAL A 414 17.75 -18.96 -22.70
CA VAL A 414 16.84 -19.24 -23.80
C VAL A 414 17.35 -20.42 -24.63
N ILE A 415 18.65 -20.48 -24.93
CA ILE A 415 19.25 -21.60 -25.67
C ILE A 415 19.02 -22.91 -24.90
N SER A 416 19.36 -22.96 -23.60
CA SER A 416 19.17 -24.15 -22.76
C SER A 416 17.71 -24.59 -22.74
N LYS A 417 16.77 -23.67 -22.49
CA LYS A 417 15.34 -24.00 -22.32
C LYS A 417 14.67 -24.40 -23.65
N LYS A 418 15.06 -23.81 -24.78
CA LYS A 418 14.41 -24.05 -26.09
C LYS A 418 15.01 -25.25 -26.83
N SER A 419 16.33 -25.42 -26.78
CA SER A 419 17.02 -26.52 -27.50
C SER A 419 17.29 -27.75 -26.62
N GLY A 420 17.37 -27.59 -25.31
CA GLY A 420 17.85 -28.60 -24.36
C GLY A 420 19.37 -28.82 -24.41
N ALA A 421 20.12 -27.97 -25.10
CA ALA A 421 21.58 -28.02 -25.17
C ALA A 421 22.21 -27.84 -23.77
N LYS A 422 23.40 -28.42 -23.62
CA LYS A 422 24.22 -28.19 -22.43
C LYS A 422 24.95 -26.86 -22.58
N VAL A 423 24.65 -25.90 -21.69
CA VAL A 423 25.22 -24.55 -21.78
C VAL A 423 26.20 -24.29 -20.64
N VAL A 424 27.32 -23.67 -20.97
CA VAL A 424 28.26 -23.03 -20.03
C VAL A 424 28.20 -21.54 -20.31
N ALA A 425 27.99 -20.76 -19.26
CA ALA A 425 27.89 -19.30 -19.32
C ALA A 425 29.06 -18.66 -18.57
N THR A 426 29.74 -17.73 -19.21
CA THR A 426 30.93 -17.07 -18.63
C THR A 426 30.78 -15.56 -18.60
N ASP A 427 31.30 -14.93 -17.56
CA ASP A 427 31.42 -13.48 -17.47
C ASP A 427 32.61 -13.12 -16.58
N ILE A 428 33.19 -11.94 -16.80
CA ILE A 428 34.24 -11.38 -15.96
C ILE A 428 33.67 -10.72 -14.70
N SER A 429 32.39 -10.34 -14.72
CA SER A 429 31.69 -9.68 -13.63
C SER A 429 31.02 -10.69 -12.69
N GLU A 430 31.48 -10.75 -11.45
CA GLU A 430 30.82 -11.55 -10.41
C GLU A 430 29.36 -11.15 -10.22
N GLY A 431 29.08 -9.83 -10.21
CA GLY A 431 27.70 -9.32 -10.08
C GLY A 431 26.79 -9.75 -11.23
N ALA A 432 27.32 -9.82 -12.47
CA ALA A 432 26.55 -10.31 -13.61
C ALA A 432 26.22 -11.81 -13.45
N LEU A 433 27.20 -12.61 -13.02
CA LEU A 433 26.96 -14.04 -12.78
C LEU A 433 26.02 -14.32 -11.62
N GLU A 434 25.96 -13.44 -10.61
CA GLU A 434 24.92 -13.55 -9.56
C GLU A 434 23.53 -13.39 -10.16
N VAL A 435 23.31 -12.34 -10.98
CA VAL A 435 22.03 -12.13 -11.67
C VAL A 435 21.70 -13.29 -12.59
N ALA A 436 22.66 -13.77 -13.38
CA ALA A 436 22.47 -14.94 -14.26
C ALA A 436 22.05 -16.18 -13.47
N LYS A 437 22.72 -16.49 -12.35
CA LYS A 437 22.35 -17.61 -11.46
C LYS A 437 20.95 -17.47 -10.88
N GLU A 438 20.54 -16.24 -10.51
CA GLU A 438 19.19 -16.00 -10.05
C GLU A 438 18.16 -16.29 -11.16
N ASN A 439 18.45 -15.89 -12.40
CA ASN A 439 17.61 -16.20 -13.56
C ASN A 439 17.57 -17.70 -13.85
N PHE A 440 18.71 -18.38 -13.84
CA PHE A 440 18.76 -19.84 -14.08
C PHE A 440 17.95 -20.60 -13.02
N LYS A 441 18.05 -20.19 -11.76
CA LYS A 441 17.25 -20.75 -10.67
C LYS A 441 15.75 -20.48 -10.83
N LEU A 442 15.38 -19.25 -11.24
CA LEU A 442 13.98 -18.85 -11.42
C LEU A 442 13.28 -19.74 -12.45
N PHE A 443 13.99 -20.11 -13.50
CA PHE A 443 13.45 -20.92 -14.60
C PHE A 443 13.85 -22.40 -14.55
N ASP A 444 14.47 -22.87 -13.45
CA ASP A 444 14.92 -24.26 -13.30
C ASP A 444 15.77 -24.71 -14.50
N ALA A 445 16.81 -23.92 -14.80
CA ALA A 445 17.74 -24.18 -15.89
C ALA A 445 19.09 -24.65 -15.33
N ASP A 446 19.55 -25.84 -15.78
CA ASP A 446 20.84 -26.40 -15.39
C ASP A 446 21.94 -25.86 -16.31
N ILE A 447 22.51 -24.70 -15.93
CA ILE A 447 23.54 -23.99 -16.68
C ILE A 447 24.75 -23.79 -15.77
N LYS A 448 25.92 -24.29 -16.18
CA LYS A 448 27.17 -24.08 -15.48
C LYS A 448 27.64 -22.63 -15.68
N THR A 449 28.06 -21.96 -14.62
CA THR A 449 28.58 -20.58 -14.68
C THR A 449 30.03 -20.54 -14.27
N GLU A 450 30.87 -19.77 -14.97
CA GLU A 450 32.28 -19.59 -14.66
C GLU A 450 32.67 -18.11 -14.65
N LEU A 451 33.33 -17.68 -13.59
CA LEU A 451 33.85 -16.31 -13.44
C LEU A 451 35.24 -16.24 -14.08
N ILE A 452 35.24 -15.87 -15.35
CA ILE A 452 36.47 -15.81 -16.16
C ILE A 452 36.38 -14.73 -17.22
N ASP A 453 37.55 -14.26 -17.67
CA ASP A 453 37.64 -13.33 -18.79
C ASP A 453 37.66 -14.12 -20.12
N LEU A 454 36.55 -14.06 -20.86
CA LEU A 454 36.28 -14.81 -22.08
C LEU A 454 36.49 -16.32 -21.86
N TYR A 455 37.52 -16.90 -22.48
CA TYR A 455 37.79 -18.33 -22.42
C TYR A 455 38.55 -18.74 -21.12
N GLY A 456 39.31 -17.82 -20.53
CA GLY A 456 40.14 -18.11 -19.36
C GLY A 456 40.93 -19.41 -19.49
N ASP A 457 40.83 -20.26 -18.48
CA ASP A 457 41.49 -21.58 -18.43
C ASP A 457 40.54 -22.72 -18.87
N ILE A 458 39.46 -22.45 -19.60
CA ILE A 458 38.55 -23.49 -20.14
C ILE A 458 39.30 -24.28 -21.18
N ASP A 459 39.49 -25.59 -20.93
CA ASP A 459 40.10 -26.53 -21.89
C ASP A 459 39.07 -27.33 -22.69
N ASP A 460 37.79 -27.29 -22.26
CA ASP A 460 36.68 -27.96 -22.92
C ASP A 460 36.45 -27.40 -24.34
N LYS A 461 35.97 -28.26 -25.23
CA LYS A 461 35.53 -27.89 -26.58
C LYS A 461 34.03 -27.90 -26.67
N PHE A 462 33.49 -26.99 -27.47
CA PHE A 462 32.06 -26.75 -27.63
C PHE A 462 31.63 -26.94 -29.11
N ASP A 463 30.38 -27.27 -29.32
CA ASP A 463 29.81 -27.31 -30.68
C ASP A 463 29.41 -25.91 -31.14
N ILE A 464 29.06 -25.04 -30.20
CA ILE A 464 28.63 -23.66 -30.49
C ILE A 464 29.27 -22.72 -29.49
N ILE A 465 29.81 -21.61 -29.98
CA ILE A 465 30.19 -20.43 -29.17
C ILE A 465 29.24 -19.30 -29.52
N VAL A 466 28.66 -18.64 -28.57
CA VAL A 466 27.78 -17.46 -28.76
C VAL A 466 28.25 -16.32 -27.86
N SER A 467 28.18 -15.09 -28.35
CA SER A 467 28.48 -13.91 -27.54
C SER A 467 27.81 -12.65 -28.09
N ASN A 468 27.34 -11.81 -27.16
CA ASN A 468 27.12 -10.39 -27.38
C ASN A 468 28.13 -9.61 -26.50
N PRO A 469 29.37 -9.42 -27.00
CA PRO A 469 30.42 -8.78 -26.21
C PRO A 469 30.30 -7.26 -26.27
N PRO A 470 30.97 -6.52 -25.36
CA PRO A 470 31.05 -5.05 -25.43
C PRO A 470 31.69 -4.61 -26.76
N TYR A 471 31.04 -3.69 -27.48
CA TYR A 471 31.44 -3.28 -28.81
C TYR A 471 31.43 -1.78 -29.09
N ILE A 472 31.10 -0.95 -28.09
CA ILE A 472 31.08 0.51 -28.24
C ILE A 472 32.50 1.01 -28.14
N LYS A 473 32.88 1.93 -29.03
CA LYS A 473 34.21 2.58 -28.92
C LYS A 473 34.28 3.42 -27.67
N THR A 474 35.42 3.39 -26.97
CA THR A 474 35.62 4.22 -25.78
C THR A 474 35.35 5.72 -26.04
N SER A 475 35.70 6.22 -27.26
CA SER A 475 35.41 7.61 -27.65
C SER A 475 33.92 7.94 -27.77
N ASP A 476 33.09 6.95 -28.03
CA ASP A 476 31.67 7.12 -28.32
C ASP A 476 30.80 6.95 -27.06
N MET A 477 31.42 6.48 -25.95
CA MET A 477 30.73 6.28 -24.65
C MET A 477 30.09 7.58 -24.13
N ASP A 478 30.74 8.72 -24.33
CA ASP A 478 30.21 10.01 -23.89
C ASP A 478 29.01 10.49 -24.71
N GLY A 479 28.85 9.98 -25.90
CA GLY A 479 27.72 10.30 -26.80
C GLY A 479 26.51 9.38 -26.67
N LEU A 480 26.54 8.41 -25.77
CA LEU A 480 25.40 7.53 -25.53
C LEU A 480 24.22 8.28 -24.90
N ASP A 481 23.03 7.72 -25.10
CA ASP A 481 21.85 8.18 -24.41
C ASP A 481 22.10 8.20 -22.88
N ASP A 482 21.67 9.29 -22.22
CA ASP A 482 21.86 9.48 -20.77
C ASP A 482 21.34 8.30 -19.94
N VAL A 483 20.29 7.64 -20.41
CA VAL A 483 19.72 6.45 -19.75
C VAL A 483 20.71 5.29 -19.76
N VAL A 484 21.37 5.04 -20.87
CA VAL A 484 22.38 3.97 -21.01
C VAL A 484 23.65 4.35 -20.28
N LYS A 485 24.15 5.55 -20.52
CA LYS A 485 25.41 6.06 -19.96
C LYS A 485 25.44 6.08 -18.44
N ASN A 486 24.33 6.50 -17.80
CA ASN A 486 24.29 6.73 -16.36
C ASN A 486 23.90 5.50 -15.54
N TYR A 487 23.24 4.52 -16.15
CA TYR A 487 22.66 3.40 -15.41
C TYR A 487 23.19 2.02 -15.80
N GLU A 488 23.59 1.81 -17.07
CA GLU A 488 24.07 0.50 -17.49
C GLU A 488 25.57 0.35 -17.21
N PRO A 489 26.06 -0.87 -16.88
CA PRO A 489 27.46 -1.04 -16.50
C PRO A 489 28.40 -0.77 -17.68
N HIS A 490 29.32 0.16 -17.51
CA HIS A 490 30.31 0.54 -18.53
C HIS A 490 31.11 -0.67 -19.04
N LEU A 491 31.38 -1.65 -18.17
CA LEU A 491 32.08 -2.89 -18.52
C LEU A 491 31.35 -3.69 -19.60
N ALA A 492 30.01 -3.60 -19.66
CA ALA A 492 29.19 -4.29 -20.65
C ALA A 492 29.07 -3.52 -21.98
N LEU A 493 29.56 -2.28 -22.05
CA LEU A 493 29.42 -1.38 -23.20
C LEU A 493 30.74 -1.12 -23.93
N ASP A 494 31.82 -0.87 -23.19
CA ASP A 494 33.11 -0.41 -23.72
C ASP A 494 33.88 -1.54 -24.40
N GLY A 495 33.94 -1.50 -25.72
CA GLY A 495 34.66 -2.45 -26.58
C GLY A 495 36.12 -2.06 -26.90
N GLY A 496 36.65 -1.03 -26.22
CA GLY A 496 38.01 -0.54 -26.44
C GLY A 496 38.09 0.60 -27.45
N ALA A 497 39.30 0.96 -27.84
CA ALA A 497 39.60 2.14 -28.64
C ALA A 497 38.84 2.21 -29.98
N ASP A 498 38.68 1.08 -30.65
CA ASP A 498 37.94 0.96 -31.92
C ASP A 498 36.69 0.07 -31.83
N GLY A 499 36.35 -0.39 -30.61
CA GLY A 499 35.18 -1.25 -30.34
C GLY A 499 35.36 -2.70 -30.75
N LEU A 500 36.60 -3.14 -31.07
CA LEU A 500 36.87 -4.48 -31.61
C LEU A 500 37.76 -5.35 -30.67
N ASP A 501 38.12 -4.88 -29.48
CA ASP A 501 39.07 -5.58 -28.62
C ASP A 501 38.59 -6.96 -28.19
N PHE A 502 37.32 -7.11 -27.86
CA PHE A 502 36.75 -8.41 -27.52
C PHE A 502 36.67 -9.34 -28.70
N TYR A 503 36.29 -8.84 -29.90
CA TYR A 503 36.24 -9.68 -31.10
C TYR A 503 37.60 -10.24 -31.45
N ARG A 504 38.69 -9.46 -31.37
CA ARG A 504 40.06 -9.97 -31.64
C ARG A 504 40.40 -11.13 -30.73
N ARG A 505 40.07 -11.03 -29.46
CA ARG A 505 40.36 -12.07 -28.44
C ARG A 505 39.46 -13.29 -28.63
N ILE A 506 38.17 -13.07 -28.89
CA ILE A 506 37.19 -14.15 -29.12
C ILE A 506 37.57 -14.92 -30.39
N CYS A 507 37.80 -14.25 -31.51
CA CYS A 507 38.14 -14.89 -32.76
C CYS A 507 39.45 -15.66 -32.68
N ALA A 508 40.50 -15.12 -32.06
CA ALA A 508 41.78 -15.79 -31.88
C ALA A 508 41.69 -17.09 -31.07
N GLY A 509 40.78 -17.16 -30.10
CA GLY A 509 40.60 -18.33 -29.24
C GLY A 509 39.58 -19.36 -29.76
N ALA A 510 38.73 -18.98 -30.68
CA ALA A 510 37.55 -19.75 -31.09
C ALA A 510 37.89 -21.15 -31.62
N LYS A 511 38.86 -21.28 -32.54
CA LYS A 511 39.26 -22.57 -33.13
C LYS A 511 39.72 -23.58 -32.08
N ALA A 512 40.47 -23.13 -31.08
CA ALA A 512 40.97 -24.02 -30.03
C ALA A 512 39.88 -24.58 -29.14
N ARG A 513 38.73 -23.87 -29.06
CA ARG A 513 37.60 -24.19 -28.20
C ARG A 513 36.37 -24.76 -28.92
N LEU A 514 36.47 -24.95 -30.25
CA LEU A 514 35.42 -25.58 -31.05
C LEU A 514 35.73 -27.05 -31.36
N ASN A 515 34.68 -27.85 -31.36
CA ASN A 515 34.69 -29.18 -31.95
C ASN A 515 34.79 -29.08 -33.48
N ASP A 516 35.15 -30.18 -34.18
CA ASP A 516 35.15 -30.24 -35.64
C ASP A 516 33.75 -29.90 -36.17
N GLY A 517 33.67 -28.98 -37.14
CA GLY A 517 32.41 -28.47 -37.67
C GLY A 517 31.64 -27.59 -36.65
N GLY A 518 32.28 -27.13 -35.58
CA GLY A 518 31.68 -26.22 -34.60
C GLY A 518 31.45 -24.82 -35.16
N MET A 519 30.54 -24.08 -34.57
CA MET A 519 30.10 -22.78 -35.04
C MET A 519 30.30 -21.69 -33.98
N ILE A 520 30.55 -20.46 -34.44
CA ILE A 520 30.57 -19.26 -33.63
C ILE A 520 29.50 -18.26 -34.10
N PHE A 521 28.77 -17.67 -33.16
CA PHE A 521 27.75 -16.65 -33.38
C PHE A 521 28.08 -15.42 -32.55
N LEU A 522 28.24 -14.26 -33.21
CA LEU A 522 28.58 -13.00 -32.54
C LEU A 522 27.58 -11.91 -32.93
N GLU A 523 27.05 -11.21 -31.94
CA GLU A 523 26.41 -9.92 -32.21
C GLU A 523 27.49 -8.88 -32.46
N VAL A 524 27.25 -7.97 -33.42
CA VAL A 524 28.20 -6.90 -33.78
C VAL A 524 27.53 -5.53 -33.85
N GLY A 525 28.28 -4.51 -33.49
CA GLY A 525 27.87 -3.14 -33.67
C GLY A 525 27.72 -2.75 -35.14
N ALA A 526 26.90 -1.74 -35.43
CA ALA A 526 26.69 -1.24 -36.77
C ALA A 526 28.02 -0.83 -37.42
N GLY A 527 28.31 -1.39 -38.61
CA GLY A 527 29.52 -1.13 -39.37
C GLY A 527 30.73 -2.00 -39.01
N GLN A 528 30.68 -2.84 -37.96
CA GLN A 528 31.81 -3.68 -37.53
C GLN A 528 31.85 -5.07 -38.20
N ALA A 529 30.75 -5.51 -38.80
CA ALA A 529 30.59 -6.87 -39.32
C ALA A 529 31.72 -7.31 -40.31
N ASN A 530 32.15 -6.43 -41.21
CA ASN A 530 33.21 -6.73 -42.15
C ASN A 530 34.57 -6.88 -41.50
N ASP A 531 34.86 -6.15 -40.43
CA ASP A 531 36.13 -6.25 -39.74
C ASP A 531 36.18 -7.53 -38.89
N VAL A 532 35.09 -7.88 -38.21
CA VAL A 532 34.99 -9.17 -37.49
C VAL A 532 35.04 -10.36 -38.46
N LYS A 533 34.39 -10.25 -39.62
CA LYS A 533 34.50 -11.27 -40.67
C LYS A 533 35.93 -11.54 -41.10
N LYS A 534 36.74 -10.50 -41.34
CA LYS A 534 38.17 -10.62 -41.68
C LYS A 534 38.99 -11.37 -40.64
N MET A 535 38.62 -11.26 -39.35
CA MET A 535 39.31 -11.96 -38.25
C MET A 535 39.06 -13.48 -38.27
N LEU A 536 37.97 -13.94 -38.89
CA LEU A 536 37.55 -15.34 -38.95
C LEU A 536 37.77 -16.00 -40.34
N ASP A 537 37.86 -15.24 -41.41
CA ASP A 537 37.83 -15.75 -42.79
C ASP A 537 38.90 -16.79 -43.12
N GLU A 538 40.05 -16.80 -42.45
CA GLU A 538 41.13 -17.77 -42.69
C GLU A 538 40.73 -19.19 -42.23
N GLU A 539 40.05 -19.31 -41.10
CA GLU A 539 39.77 -20.58 -40.43
C GLU A 539 38.29 -20.99 -40.52
N PHE A 540 37.40 -20.06 -40.86
CA PHE A 540 35.96 -20.25 -40.85
C PHE A 540 35.30 -19.89 -42.17
N ASN A 541 34.15 -20.52 -42.45
CA ASN A 541 33.21 -20.09 -43.47
C ASN A 541 32.26 -19.07 -42.82
N VAL A 542 32.39 -17.78 -43.19
CA VAL A 542 31.73 -16.68 -42.50
C VAL A 542 30.56 -16.11 -43.30
N GLU A 543 29.40 -16.04 -42.66
CA GLU A 543 28.19 -15.40 -43.12
C GLU A 543 27.86 -14.18 -42.25
N ILE A 544 27.43 -13.07 -42.89
CA ILE A 544 26.89 -11.87 -42.20
C ILE A 544 25.39 -11.90 -42.36
N ILE A 545 24.68 -11.82 -41.23
CA ILE A 545 23.21 -11.83 -41.18
C ILE A 545 22.74 -10.46 -40.75
N LYS A 546 21.72 -9.93 -41.45
CA LYS A 546 21.09 -8.65 -41.11
C LYS A 546 19.97 -8.86 -40.12
N ASP A 547 19.83 -7.88 -39.19
CA ASP A 547 18.67 -7.78 -38.34
C ASP A 547 17.40 -7.35 -39.11
N ILE A 548 16.25 -7.37 -38.45
CA ILE A 548 14.96 -6.97 -39.04
C ILE A 548 14.97 -5.53 -39.56
N SER A 549 15.85 -4.68 -39.04
CA SER A 549 16.05 -3.28 -39.46
C SER A 549 16.97 -3.17 -40.69
N GLY A 550 17.54 -4.30 -41.18
CA GLY A 550 18.43 -4.35 -42.32
C GLY A 550 19.88 -3.99 -42.01
N VAL A 551 20.27 -3.90 -40.74
CA VAL A 551 21.66 -3.65 -40.32
C VAL A 551 22.40 -4.96 -40.17
N ASP A 552 23.66 -5.02 -40.62
CA ASP A 552 24.55 -6.16 -40.44
C ASP A 552 24.80 -6.34 -38.90
N ARG A 553 24.20 -7.38 -38.32
CA ARG A 553 24.11 -7.53 -36.84
C ARG A 553 24.73 -8.83 -36.33
N ILE A 554 24.71 -9.90 -37.09
CA ILE A 554 25.14 -11.20 -36.61
C ILE A 554 26.21 -11.76 -37.54
N ILE A 555 27.31 -12.22 -36.94
CA ILE A 555 28.30 -13.05 -37.58
C ILE A 555 28.00 -14.50 -37.22
N ARG A 556 27.77 -15.32 -38.25
CA ARG A 556 27.73 -16.78 -38.17
C ARG A 556 28.93 -17.33 -38.89
N ALA A 557 29.75 -18.13 -38.21
CA ALA A 557 30.93 -18.71 -38.83
C ALA A 557 31.06 -20.18 -38.43
N GLU A 558 31.32 -21.05 -39.40
CA GLU A 558 31.51 -22.49 -39.24
C GLU A 558 32.99 -22.84 -39.47
N LEU A 559 33.57 -23.63 -38.56
CA LEU A 559 34.98 -24.05 -38.64
C LEU A 559 35.19 -24.91 -39.89
N LYS A 560 36.20 -24.57 -40.69
CA LYS A 560 36.54 -25.26 -41.97
C LYS A 560 37.02 -26.68 -41.75
#